data_01fb775fcd94be4319cf817004fe1605
#
_entry.id   01fb775fcd94be4319cf817004fe1605
#
_cell.length_a   1.000
_cell.length_b   1.000
_cell.length_c   1.000
_cell.angle_alpha   90.00
_cell.angle_beta   90.00
_cell.angle_gamma   90.00
#
_symmetry.space_group_name_H-M   'P 1'
#
loop_
_entity.id
_entity.type
_entity.pdbx_description
1 polymer ?
#
loop_
_entity_poly.entity_id
_entity_poly.type
_entity_poly.pdbx_seq_one_letter_code
_entity_poly.pdbx_strand_id
1 'polypeptide(L)'
;VKFMKCDILDDNTENKIISFFNGKLDVIISDMAADTTGNKSLDSIRTNQLCSEVIKLLSKILKPKGVLVSKLFMGDDFLEVKNLAKSMFHNVNFFKPESSRDESKETYVHCKILKTL
;
A
#
# COMPACT_ATOMS: atom_id res chain seq x y z
N VAL A 1 -23.19 -1.09 0.99
CA VAL A 1 -21.79 -1.16 0.53
C VAL A 1 -21.68 -2.13 -0.64
N LYS A 2 -21.13 -1.69 -1.74
CA LYS A 2 -20.86 -2.54 -2.89
C LYS A 2 -19.55 -3.29 -2.70
N PHE A 3 -19.51 -4.52 -3.15
CA PHE A 3 -18.36 -5.40 -2.97
C PHE A 3 -17.89 -5.95 -4.31
N MET A 4 -16.58 -5.94 -4.52
CA MET A 4 -15.95 -6.49 -5.71
C MET A 4 -14.77 -7.37 -5.30
N LYS A 5 -14.69 -8.59 -5.82
CA LYS A 5 -13.57 -9.49 -5.58
C LYS A 5 -12.65 -9.49 -6.80
N CYS A 6 -11.36 -9.18 -6.59
CA CYS A 6 -10.36 -9.26 -7.64
C CYS A 6 -8.98 -9.49 -7.02
N ASP A 7 -8.04 -9.96 -7.84
CA ASP A 7 -6.65 -10.11 -7.44
C ASP A 7 -5.91 -8.82 -7.74
N ILE A 8 -5.27 -8.23 -6.72
CA ILE A 8 -4.53 -6.98 -6.87
C ILE A 8 -3.37 -7.07 -7.87
N LEU A 9 -2.84 -8.28 -8.06
CA LEU A 9 -1.73 -8.52 -8.99
C LEU A 9 -2.19 -8.86 -10.42
N ASP A 10 -3.51 -8.93 -10.65
CA ASP A 10 -4.07 -9.15 -11.98
C ASP A 10 -3.90 -7.89 -12.83
N ASP A 11 -3.48 -8.07 -14.08
CA ASP A 11 -3.23 -6.95 -15.00
C ASP A 11 -4.46 -6.08 -15.25
N ASN A 12 -5.65 -6.64 -15.11
CA ASN A 12 -6.91 -5.92 -15.36
C ASN A 12 -7.49 -5.25 -14.11
N THR A 13 -6.86 -5.40 -12.95
CA THR A 13 -7.40 -4.89 -11.68
C THR A 13 -7.61 -3.39 -11.71
N GLU A 14 -6.67 -2.64 -12.27
CA GLU A 14 -6.77 -1.18 -12.40
C GLU A 14 -8.06 -0.78 -13.13
N ASN A 15 -8.29 -1.38 -14.30
CA ASN A 15 -9.48 -1.07 -15.10
C ASN A 15 -10.77 -1.49 -14.40
N LYS A 16 -10.75 -2.63 -13.71
CA LYS A 16 -11.92 -3.11 -12.96
C LYS A 16 -12.30 -2.15 -11.84
N ILE A 17 -11.31 -1.63 -11.12
CA ILE A 17 -11.56 -0.71 -10.01
C ILE A 17 -12.09 0.63 -10.54
N ILE A 18 -11.47 1.18 -11.57
CA ILE A 18 -11.91 2.44 -12.17
C ILE A 18 -13.36 2.32 -12.68
N SER A 19 -13.69 1.21 -13.34
CA SER A 19 -15.05 0.97 -13.82
C SER A 19 -16.04 0.81 -12.68
N PHE A 20 -15.66 0.10 -11.62
CA PHE A 20 -16.53 -0.15 -10.48
C PHE A 20 -16.91 1.14 -9.75
N PHE A 21 -15.94 2.03 -9.53
CA PHE A 21 -16.15 3.30 -8.83
C PHE A 21 -16.44 4.47 -9.77
N ASN A 22 -16.45 4.22 -11.08
CA ASN A 22 -16.71 5.22 -12.09
C ASN A 22 -15.71 6.40 -12.06
N GLY A 23 -14.45 6.08 -11.83
CA GLY A 23 -13.38 7.06 -11.83
C GLY A 23 -12.30 6.78 -10.80
N LYS A 24 -11.42 7.75 -10.59
CA LYS A 24 -10.34 7.65 -9.62
C LYS A 24 -10.84 7.85 -8.19
N LEU A 25 -10.09 7.34 -7.23
CA LEU A 25 -10.48 7.29 -5.83
C LEU A 25 -9.88 8.42 -5.01
N ASP A 26 -10.61 8.83 -3.97
CA ASP A 26 -10.14 9.85 -3.02
C ASP A 26 -9.28 9.26 -1.91
N VAL A 27 -9.64 8.07 -1.45
CA VAL A 27 -8.96 7.40 -0.33
C VAL A 27 -8.82 5.91 -0.61
N ILE A 28 -7.63 5.39 -0.38
CA ILE A 28 -7.36 3.96 -0.48
C ILE A 28 -6.69 3.50 0.81
N ILE A 29 -7.24 2.45 1.41
CA ILE A 29 -6.67 1.83 2.61
C ILE A 29 -6.39 0.38 2.27
N SER A 30 -5.13 -0.04 2.43
CA SER A 30 -4.69 -1.40 2.16
C SER A 30 -4.11 -2.03 3.42
N ASP A 31 -4.66 -3.17 3.81
CA ASP A 31 -4.19 -3.95 4.96
C ASP A 31 -3.78 -5.36 4.51
N MET A 32 -3.26 -5.45 3.29
CA MET A 32 -2.83 -6.72 2.72
C MET A 32 -1.50 -7.18 3.27
N ALA A 33 -1.37 -8.48 3.47
CA ALA A 33 -0.12 -9.11 3.85
C ALA A 33 0.04 -10.39 3.01
N ALA A 34 1.28 -10.75 2.73
CA ALA A 34 1.57 -12.01 2.06
C ALA A 34 1.26 -13.19 3.01
N ASP A 35 0.98 -14.37 2.44
CA ASP A 35 0.78 -15.57 3.23
C ASP A 35 2.02 -15.86 4.08
N THR A 36 1.80 -16.20 5.34
CA THR A 36 2.90 -16.47 6.25
C THR A 36 3.54 -17.82 5.99
N THR A 37 4.88 -17.86 6.03
CA THR A 37 5.66 -19.09 5.87
C THR A 37 6.19 -19.61 7.19
N GLY A 38 6.06 -18.83 8.27
CA GLY A 38 6.69 -19.09 9.54
C GLY A 38 8.09 -18.51 9.68
N ASN A 39 8.67 -18.02 8.59
CA ASN A 39 9.96 -17.31 8.60
C ASN A 39 9.70 -15.81 8.59
N LYS A 40 9.93 -15.16 9.73
CA LYS A 40 9.61 -13.74 9.90
C LYS A 40 10.29 -12.82 8.90
N SER A 41 11.57 -13.09 8.60
CA SER A 41 12.31 -12.28 7.62
C SER A 41 11.71 -12.39 6.22
N LEU A 42 11.41 -13.62 5.79
CA LEU A 42 10.82 -13.86 4.48
C LEU A 42 9.41 -13.26 4.39
N ASP A 43 8.62 -13.39 5.46
CA ASP A 43 7.26 -12.85 5.52
C ASP A 43 7.27 -11.33 5.43
N SER A 44 8.22 -10.66 6.10
CA SER A 44 8.42 -9.21 5.99
C SER A 44 8.75 -8.78 4.57
N ILE A 45 9.71 -9.47 3.94
CA ILE A 45 10.12 -9.15 2.56
C ILE A 45 8.95 -9.29 1.60
N ARG A 46 8.20 -10.39 1.69
CA ARG A 46 7.04 -10.62 0.82
C ARG A 46 5.95 -9.59 1.01
N THR A 47 5.65 -9.24 2.26
CA THR A 47 4.63 -8.23 2.56
C THR A 47 5.07 -6.85 2.06
N ASN A 48 6.34 -6.50 2.21
CA ASN A 48 6.85 -5.22 1.73
C ASN A 48 6.91 -5.15 0.21
N GLN A 49 7.21 -6.27 -0.46
CA GLN A 49 7.12 -6.34 -1.92
C GLN A 49 5.67 -6.13 -2.38
N LEU A 50 4.72 -6.76 -1.69
CA LEU A 50 3.30 -6.56 -1.96
C LEU A 50 2.89 -5.10 -1.74
N CYS A 51 3.38 -4.48 -0.68
CA CYS A 51 3.15 -3.05 -0.41
C CYS A 51 3.67 -2.18 -1.56
N SER A 52 4.87 -2.45 -2.07
CA SER A 52 5.44 -1.72 -3.21
C SER A 52 4.57 -1.85 -4.45
N GLU A 53 4.10 -3.06 -4.76
CA GLU A 53 3.20 -3.29 -5.91
C GLU A 53 1.87 -2.57 -5.74
N VAL A 54 1.33 -2.59 -4.52
CA VAL A 54 0.10 -1.87 -4.17
C VAL A 54 0.28 -0.37 -4.38
N ILE A 55 1.38 0.20 -3.92
CA ILE A 55 1.66 1.63 -4.09
C ILE A 55 1.72 1.99 -5.58
N LYS A 56 2.42 1.19 -6.37
CA LYS A 56 2.54 1.43 -7.82
C LYS A 56 1.19 1.35 -8.52
N LEU A 57 0.42 0.32 -8.22
CA LEU A 57 -0.89 0.12 -8.86
C LEU A 57 -1.89 1.18 -8.41
N LEU A 58 -2.00 1.39 -7.11
CA LEU A 58 -3.05 2.23 -6.55
C LEU A 58 -2.78 3.73 -6.78
N SER A 59 -1.52 4.11 -6.99
CA SER A 59 -1.21 5.50 -7.38
C SER A 59 -1.82 5.86 -8.73
N LYS A 60 -2.02 4.89 -9.61
CA LYS A 60 -2.64 5.11 -10.93
C LYS A 60 -4.14 5.37 -10.83
N ILE A 61 -4.79 4.86 -9.78
CA ILE A 61 -6.24 4.99 -9.59
C ILE A 61 -6.60 5.97 -8.49
N LEU A 62 -5.61 6.59 -7.87
CA LEU A 62 -5.79 7.60 -6.84
C LEU A 62 -5.82 8.99 -7.47
N LYS A 63 -6.73 9.85 -6.98
CA LYS A 63 -6.76 11.24 -7.40
C LYS A 63 -5.48 11.95 -6.94
N PRO A 64 -5.03 13.03 -7.63
CA PRO A 64 -3.80 13.73 -7.27
C PRO A 64 -3.74 14.20 -5.82
N LYS A 65 -4.87 14.58 -5.23
CA LYS A 65 -4.98 14.98 -3.82
C LYS A 65 -5.49 13.86 -2.93
N GLY A 66 -5.53 12.64 -3.44
CA GLY A 66 -6.00 11.49 -2.69
C GLY A 66 -5.03 11.04 -1.61
N VAL A 67 -5.51 10.14 -0.77
CA VAL A 67 -4.75 9.59 0.36
C VAL A 67 -4.64 8.09 0.20
N LEU A 68 -3.44 7.56 0.37
CA LEU A 68 -3.17 6.13 0.38
C LEU A 68 -2.58 5.74 1.72
N VAL A 69 -3.17 4.75 2.38
CA VAL A 69 -2.63 4.14 3.59
C VAL A 69 -2.42 2.66 3.33
N SER A 70 -1.22 2.16 3.58
CA SER A 70 -0.89 0.76 3.35
C SER A 70 -0.06 0.18 4.48
N LYS A 71 -0.33 -1.08 4.81
CA LYS A 71 0.46 -1.84 5.79
C LYS A 71 1.81 -2.23 5.20
N LEU A 72 2.84 -2.20 6.04
CA LEU A 72 4.14 -2.78 5.75
C LEU A 72 4.81 -3.24 7.04
N PHE A 73 5.92 -3.94 6.90
CA PHE A 73 6.73 -4.37 8.04
C PHE A 73 8.06 -3.62 8.08
N MET A 74 8.48 -3.24 9.28
CA MET A 74 9.81 -2.70 9.52
C MET A 74 10.82 -3.83 9.37
N GLY A 75 11.60 -3.80 8.32
CA GLY A 75 12.59 -4.83 8.02
C GLY A 75 13.69 -4.29 7.11
N ASP A 76 14.53 -5.19 6.60
CA ASP A 76 15.71 -4.82 5.80
C ASP A 76 15.36 -4.09 4.51
N ASP A 77 14.21 -4.36 3.94
CA ASP A 77 13.73 -3.73 2.71
C ASP A 77 12.80 -2.54 2.94
N PHE A 78 12.67 -2.09 4.18
CA PHE A 78 11.83 -0.92 4.53
C PHE A 78 12.23 0.33 3.74
N LEU A 79 13.54 0.55 3.56
CA LEU A 79 14.03 1.73 2.83
C LEU A 79 13.60 1.74 1.37
N GLU A 80 13.47 0.57 0.74
CA GLU A 80 13.01 0.49 -0.64
C GLU A 80 11.57 0.97 -0.78
N VAL A 81 10.71 0.55 0.14
CA VAL A 81 9.31 1.00 0.17
C VAL A 81 9.24 2.50 0.46
N LYS A 82 10.02 2.97 1.42
CA LYS A 82 10.08 4.39 1.79
C LYS A 82 10.52 5.25 0.60
N ASN A 83 11.57 4.82 -0.10
CA ASN A 83 12.09 5.55 -1.26
C ASN A 83 11.08 5.57 -2.40
N LEU A 84 10.41 4.44 -2.66
CA LEU A 84 9.36 4.36 -3.67
C LEU A 84 8.22 5.33 -3.33
N ALA A 85 7.72 5.30 -2.11
CA ALA A 85 6.63 6.19 -1.70
C ALA A 85 7.04 7.65 -1.83
N LYS A 86 8.24 8.02 -1.40
CA LYS A 86 8.75 9.40 -1.52
C LYS A 86 8.96 9.84 -2.96
N SER A 87 9.23 8.91 -3.87
CA SER A 87 9.36 9.24 -5.29
C SER A 87 8.01 9.56 -5.93
N MET A 88 6.91 9.07 -5.36
CA MET A 88 5.57 9.19 -5.95
C MET A 88 4.67 10.20 -5.23
N PHE A 89 4.95 10.52 -3.97
CA PHE A 89 4.12 11.41 -3.16
C PHE A 89 4.96 12.50 -2.51
N HIS A 90 4.37 13.69 -2.35
CA HIS A 90 5.02 14.80 -1.65
C HIS A 90 5.09 14.59 -0.14
N ASN A 91 4.02 14.03 0.43
CA ASN A 91 3.93 13.79 1.87
C ASN A 91 3.88 12.29 2.14
N VAL A 92 4.88 11.78 2.85
CA VAL A 92 4.96 10.37 3.24
C VAL A 92 5.30 10.31 4.72
N ASN A 93 4.42 9.69 5.50
CA ASN A 93 4.60 9.49 6.93
C ASN A 93 4.40 8.03 7.30
N PHE A 94 5.10 7.59 8.32
CA PHE A 94 4.97 6.23 8.85
C PHE A 94 4.45 6.30 10.28
N PHE A 95 3.53 5.42 10.62
CA PHE A 95 3.01 5.37 11.99
C PHE A 95 2.73 3.94 12.39
N LYS A 96 2.89 3.68 13.69
CA LYS A 96 2.57 2.40 14.29
C LYS A 96 1.28 2.57 15.08
N PRO A 97 0.23 1.75 14.81
CA PRO A 97 -1.02 1.84 15.55
C PRO A 97 -0.81 1.60 17.04
N GLU A 98 -1.56 2.30 17.89
CA GLU A 98 -1.52 2.12 19.34
C GLU A 98 -1.87 0.69 19.75
N SER A 99 -2.74 0.04 18.99
CA SER A 99 -3.13 -1.35 19.24
C SER A 99 -2.03 -2.36 18.90
N SER A 100 -0.97 -1.93 18.23
CA SER A 100 0.15 -2.82 17.90
C SER A 100 0.96 -3.14 19.15
N ARG A 101 1.34 -4.41 19.30
CA ARG A 101 2.27 -4.81 20.36
C ARG A 101 3.66 -4.27 20.05
N ASP A 102 4.45 -4.00 21.09
CA ASP A 102 5.83 -3.53 20.91
C ASP A 102 6.69 -4.49 20.09
N GLU A 103 6.36 -5.78 20.14
CA GLU A 103 7.04 -6.83 19.38
C GLU A 103 6.63 -6.85 17.91
N SER A 104 5.51 -6.22 17.56
CA SER A 104 5.02 -6.20 16.18
C SER A 104 5.86 -5.27 15.34
N LYS A 105 6.29 -5.75 14.18
CA LYS A 105 6.99 -4.94 13.20
C LYS A 105 6.03 -4.27 12.22
N GLU A 106 4.72 -4.45 12.40
CA GLU A 106 3.73 -3.82 11.55
C GLU A 106 3.73 -2.32 11.72
N THR A 107 3.68 -1.61 10.61
CA THR A 107 3.51 -0.17 10.57
C THR A 107 2.66 0.19 9.37
N TYR A 108 2.25 1.44 9.28
CA TYR A 108 1.49 1.93 8.14
C TYR A 108 2.21 3.09 7.49
N VAL A 109 2.22 3.11 6.17
CA VAL A 109 2.66 4.25 5.40
C VAL A 109 1.44 5.08 5.00
N HIS A 110 1.51 6.37 5.25
CA HIS A 110 0.46 7.33 4.90
C HIS A 110 1.01 8.27 3.85
N CYS A 111 0.46 8.19 2.64
CA CYS A 111 0.92 8.94 1.47
C CYS A 111 -0.15 9.92 1.03
N LYS A 112 0.26 11.17 0.82
CA LYS A 112 -0.62 12.25 0.33
C LYS A 112 0.04 12.98 -0.81
N ILE A 113 -0.78 13.51 -1.68
CA ILE A 113 -0.39 14.42 -2.77
C ILE A 113 0.59 13.75 -3.72
N LEU A 114 0.03 13.12 -4.73
CA LEU A 114 0.82 12.52 -5.81
C LEU A 114 1.67 13.59 -6.50
N LYS A 115 2.91 13.24 -6.79
CA LYS A 115 3.76 14.08 -7.62
C LYS A 115 3.28 13.99 -9.05
N THR A 116 3.05 15.12 -9.66
CA THR A 116 2.75 15.18 -11.09
C THR A 116 4.04 15.21 -11.87
N LEU A 117 4.12 14.38 -12.87
CA LEU A 117 5.26 14.37 -13.78
C LEU A 117 5.06 15.38 -14.91
#